data_023e85d1191b30ac8c002eeb83a980ee
#
_entry.id   023e85d1191b30ac8c002eeb83a980ee
#
_cell.length_a   1.000
_cell.length_b   1.000
_cell.length_c   1.000
_cell.angle_alpha   90.00
_cell.angle_beta   90.00
_cell.angle_gamma   90.00
#
_symmetry.space_group_name_H-M   'P 1'
#
loop_
_entity.id
_entity.type
_entity.pdbx_description
1 polymer ?
#
loop_
_entity_poly.entity_id
_entity_poly.type
_entity_poly.pdbx_seq_one_letter_code
_entity_poly.pdbx_strand_id
1 'polypeptide(L)'
;SYDTGIPICRLLGGNPPDKIVYEWIQLKGMGPMSSSSGLTIGPMEALSLVPPEILRYVIARSKINRHIEFDTGSALFQTADEYERLVANPIRDEEEMTKRQLVAAETQRGAIRLSQVNPESDPSDSVGGVSFRHLSMLAQIKSSDGDVWSSLNRSGHIEGDPSDSLRGRLARMRSWIGGAHFPEDAKLEIRSEIGDDAR
;
A
#
# COMPACT_ATOMS: atom_id res chain seq x y z
N SER A 1 5.04 7.15 29.72
CA SER A 1 6.24 6.30 29.84
C SER A 1 7.51 6.96 29.26
N TYR A 2 7.45 7.63 28.10
CA TYR A 2 8.62 8.34 27.56
C TYR A 2 9.12 9.42 28.51
N ASP A 3 8.23 10.30 28.98
CA ASP A 3 8.59 11.42 29.85
C ASP A 3 9.15 10.96 31.21
N THR A 4 8.73 9.80 31.73
CA THR A 4 9.30 9.18 32.94
C THR A 4 10.62 8.47 32.66
N GLY A 5 10.84 7.99 31.45
CA GLY A 5 12.09 7.33 31.05
C GLY A 5 13.27 8.29 30.88
N ILE A 6 13.04 9.54 30.48
CA ILE A 6 14.10 10.55 30.26
C ILE A 6 14.97 10.76 31.51
N PRO A 7 14.41 11.10 32.70
CA PRO A 7 15.23 11.31 33.89
C PRO A 7 15.95 10.04 34.34
N ILE A 8 15.34 8.88 34.18
CA ILE A 8 15.97 7.59 34.49
C ILE A 8 17.18 7.34 33.58
N CYS A 9 17.02 7.52 32.28
CA CYS A 9 18.09 7.37 31.31
C CYS A 9 19.29 8.28 31.65
N ARG A 10 19.02 9.56 31.95
CA ARG A 10 20.06 10.52 32.32
C ARG A 10 20.74 10.16 33.64
N LEU A 11 19.97 9.67 34.64
CA LEU A 11 20.53 9.20 35.93
C LEU A 11 21.49 8.04 35.75
N LEU A 12 21.22 7.17 34.77
CA LEU A 12 22.08 6.05 34.40
C LEU A 12 23.26 6.44 33.48
N GLY A 13 23.45 7.74 33.22
CA GLY A 13 24.52 8.24 32.36
C GLY A 13 24.29 8.10 30.87
N GLY A 14 23.08 7.77 30.44
CA GLY A 14 22.70 7.65 29.04
C GLY A 14 22.12 8.96 28.43
N ASN A 15 22.15 9.04 27.11
CA ASN A 15 21.43 10.06 26.36
C ASN A 15 20.04 9.52 25.98
N PRO A 16 18.95 10.18 26.43
CA PRO A 16 17.61 9.74 26.02
C PRO A 16 17.42 9.93 24.52
N PRO A 17 16.68 9.04 23.84
CA PRO A 17 16.36 9.22 22.42
C PRO A 17 15.47 10.43 22.20
N ASP A 18 15.53 11.03 21.02
CA ASP A 18 14.57 12.02 20.58
C ASP A 18 13.19 11.37 20.38
N LYS A 19 12.14 12.16 20.55
CA LYS A 19 10.77 11.67 20.36
C LYS A 19 10.13 12.21 19.09
N ILE A 20 9.38 11.33 18.44
CA ILE A 20 8.40 11.70 17.43
C ILE A 20 7.03 11.33 17.98
N VAL A 21 6.19 12.35 18.20
CA VAL A 21 4.81 12.14 18.64
C VAL A 21 3.95 11.97 17.40
N TYR A 22 3.22 10.87 17.32
CA TYR A 22 2.30 10.58 16.23
C TYR A 22 0.96 10.11 16.80
N GLU A 23 -0.07 10.24 15.98
CA GLU A 23 -1.42 9.84 16.32
C GLU A 23 -1.67 8.35 16.03
N TRP A 24 -2.81 7.85 16.48
CA TRP A 24 -3.19 6.45 16.36
C TRP A 24 -3.44 6.03 14.90
N ILE A 25 -3.16 4.76 14.62
CA ILE A 25 -3.66 4.08 13.42
C ILE A 25 -5.03 3.49 13.79
N GLN A 26 -6.03 3.82 13.01
CA GLN A 26 -7.42 3.41 13.21
C GLN A 26 -7.89 2.56 12.03
N LEU A 27 -8.76 1.60 12.29
CA LEU A 27 -9.52 0.95 11.22
C LEU A 27 -10.68 1.86 10.83
N LYS A 28 -10.83 2.11 9.54
CA LYS A 28 -11.92 2.95 9.03
C LYS A 28 -13.28 2.43 9.48
N GLY A 29 -14.06 3.30 10.09
CA GLY A 29 -15.40 2.97 10.60
C GLY A 29 -15.44 2.18 11.92
N MET A 30 -14.29 1.77 12.48
CA MET A 30 -14.22 0.94 13.70
C MET A 30 -13.51 1.65 14.87
N GLY A 31 -12.90 2.82 14.61
CA GLY A 31 -12.16 3.57 15.64
C GLY A 31 -10.76 3.00 15.96
N PRO A 32 -10.17 3.37 17.10
CA PRO A 32 -8.83 2.95 17.47
C PRO A 32 -8.69 1.43 17.57
N MET A 33 -7.63 0.89 16.98
CA MET A 33 -7.32 -0.53 17.13
C MET A 33 -7.02 -0.86 18.59
N SER A 34 -7.65 -1.91 19.12
CA SER A 34 -7.43 -2.37 20.48
C SER A 34 -7.45 -3.88 20.55
N SER A 35 -6.40 -4.46 21.12
CA SER A 35 -6.29 -5.92 21.32
C SER A 35 -7.39 -6.46 22.24
N SER A 36 -7.86 -5.64 23.20
CA SER A 36 -8.91 -6.04 24.15
C SER A 36 -10.31 -6.11 23.53
N SER A 37 -10.55 -5.38 22.44
CA SER A 37 -11.84 -5.39 21.72
C SER A 37 -11.89 -6.43 20.58
N GLY A 38 -10.77 -7.09 20.28
CA GLY A 38 -10.66 -7.98 19.12
C GLY A 38 -10.69 -7.27 17.75
N LEU A 39 -10.78 -5.93 17.75
CA LEU A 39 -10.81 -5.10 16.56
C LEU A 39 -9.39 -4.63 16.22
N THR A 40 -8.56 -5.55 15.77
CA THR A 40 -7.20 -5.22 15.35
C THR A 40 -6.86 -5.98 14.08
N ILE A 41 -6.14 -5.31 13.17
CA ILE A 41 -5.38 -5.98 12.12
C ILE A 41 -3.93 -5.90 12.55
N GLY A 42 -3.33 -7.05 12.86
CA GLY A 42 -1.91 -7.12 13.21
C GLY A 42 -1.02 -6.79 12.01
N PRO A 43 0.24 -6.36 12.22
CA PRO A 43 1.14 -6.04 11.10
C PRO A 43 1.33 -7.20 10.11
N MET A 44 1.39 -8.44 10.61
CA MET A 44 1.54 -9.62 9.76
C MET A 44 0.28 -9.90 8.93
N GLU A 45 -0.89 -9.69 9.51
CA GLU A 45 -2.17 -9.79 8.80
C GLU A 45 -2.27 -8.71 7.72
N ALA A 46 -1.97 -7.45 8.04
CA ALA A 46 -1.93 -6.37 7.07
C ALA A 46 -0.98 -6.67 5.91
N LEU A 47 0.22 -7.22 6.18
CA LEU A 47 1.20 -7.62 5.18
C LEU A 47 0.77 -8.84 4.34
N SER A 48 -0.16 -9.65 4.82
CA SER A 48 -0.74 -10.74 4.02
C SER A 48 -1.77 -10.27 3.00
N LEU A 49 -2.32 -9.07 3.18
CA LEU A 49 -3.36 -8.49 2.33
C LEU A 49 -2.82 -7.38 1.41
N VAL A 50 -1.87 -6.59 1.92
CA VAL A 50 -1.39 -5.37 1.27
C VAL A 50 0.10 -5.47 0.97
N PRO A 51 0.58 -5.07 -0.23
CA PRO A 51 2.00 -4.96 -0.50
C PRO A 51 2.70 -4.07 0.53
N PRO A 52 3.87 -4.47 1.02
CA PRO A 52 4.55 -3.78 2.12
C PRO A 52 4.88 -2.32 1.79
N GLU A 53 5.17 -1.99 0.54
CA GLU A 53 5.45 -0.63 0.09
C GLU A 53 4.21 0.25 0.16
N ILE A 54 3.04 -0.28 -0.22
CA ILE A 54 1.77 0.45 -0.11
C ILE A 54 1.39 0.66 1.35
N LEU A 55 1.58 -0.36 2.20
CA LEU A 55 1.33 -0.24 3.65
C LEU A 55 2.23 0.83 4.28
N ARG A 56 3.52 0.83 3.96
CA ARG A 56 4.47 1.84 4.42
C ARG A 56 4.14 3.22 3.86
N TYR A 57 3.66 3.30 2.61
CA TYR A 57 3.25 4.55 1.99
C TYR A 57 2.06 5.19 2.71
N VAL A 58 1.06 4.42 3.14
CA VAL A 58 -0.06 4.91 3.96
C VAL A 58 0.45 5.67 5.19
N ILE A 59 1.49 5.12 5.85
CA ILE A 59 2.09 5.73 7.03
C ILE A 59 2.94 6.95 6.66
N ALA A 60 3.83 6.78 5.67
CA ALA A 60 4.81 7.80 5.29
C ALA A 60 4.19 9.09 4.72
N ARG A 61 3.06 8.98 3.98
CA ARG A 61 2.33 10.16 3.45
C ARG A 61 1.49 10.90 4.49
N SER A 62 1.23 10.25 5.62
CA SER A 62 0.31 10.78 6.64
C SER A 62 0.98 11.85 7.50
N LYS A 63 0.20 12.84 7.89
CA LYS A 63 0.68 13.85 8.84
C LYS A 63 0.74 13.25 10.24
N ILE A 64 1.85 13.46 10.94
CA ILE A 64 2.08 12.91 12.29
C ILE A 64 1.05 13.34 13.34
N ASN A 65 0.41 14.49 13.15
CA ASN A 65 -0.59 15.06 14.05
C ASN A 65 -2.05 14.74 13.66
N ARG A 66 -2.26 13.71 12.83
CA ARG A 66 -3.57 13.20 12.43
C ARG A 66 -3.61 11.69 12.56
N HIS A 67 -4.77 11.17 12.93
CA HIS A 67 -5.01 9.73 12.87
C HIS A 67 -4.80 9.19 11.46
N ILE A 68 -4.18 8.03 11.38
CA ILE A 68 -4.01 7.30 10.13
C ILE A 68 -5.19 6.34 10.02
N GLU A 69 -6.07 6.57 9.05
CA GLU A 69 -7.14 5.64 8.74
C GLU A 69 -6.60 4.54 7.82
N PHE A 70 -6.51 3.33 8.34
CA PHE A 70 -6.21 2.15 7.56
C PHE A 70 -7.51 1.54 7.06
N ASP A 71 -7.69 1.57 5.75
CA ASP A 71 -8.86 1.04 5.06
C ASP A 71 -8.41 -0.08 4.11
N THR A 72 -8.88 -1.28 4.37
CA THR A 72 -8.66 -2.46 3.52
C THR A 72 -9.75 -2.65 2.46
N GLY A 73 -10.70 -1.73 2.38
CA GLY A 73 -11.77 -1.72 1.37
C GLY A 73 -11.40 -0.89 0.13
N SER A 74 -12.38 -0.16 -0.43
CA SER A 74 -12.25 0.60 -1.68
C SER A 74 -11.14 1.66 -1.65
N ALA A 75 -10.82 2.25 -0.48
CA ALA A 75 -9.75 3.24 -0.36
C ALA A 75 -8.35 2.63 -0.55
N LEU A 76 -8.20 1.32 -0.43
CA LEU A 76 -6.93 0.64 -0.75
C LEU A 76 -6.60 0.77 -2.24
N PHE A 77 -7.58 0.65 -3.13
CA PHE A 77 -7.38 0.89 -4.57
C PHE A 77 -6.91 2.31 -4.85
N GLN A 78 -7.54 3.31 -4.20
CA GLN A 78 -7.15 4.72 -4.38
C GLN A 78 -5.71 4.97 -3.90
N THR A 79 -5.34 4.36 -2.77
CA THR A 79 -3.98 4.49 -2.22
C THR A 79 -2.94 3.81 -3.12
N ALA A 80 -3.27 2.62 -3.64
CA ALA A 80 -2.41 1.92 -4.59
C ALA A 80 -2.23 2.71 -5.89
N ASP A 81 -3.33 3.23 -6.46
CA ASP A 81 -3.29 4.06 -7.68
C ASP A 81 -2.44 5.32 -7.47
N GLU A 82 -2.57 5.99 -6.31
CA GLU A 82 -1.76 7.16 -5.97
C GLU A 82 -0.27 6.81 -5.88
N TYR A 83 0.07 5.73 -5.16
CA TYR A 83 1.43 5.24 -5.03
C TYR A 83 2.04 4.92 -6.41
N GLU A 84 1.36 4.10 -7.20
CA GLU A 84 1.81 3.67 -8.53
C GLU A 84 1.98 4.85 -9.50
N ARG A 85 1.06 5.81 -9.45
CA ARG A 85 1.17 7.04 -10.25
C ARG A 85 2.40 7.87 -9.89
N LEU A 86 2.71 7.99 -8.60
CA LEU A 86 3.89 8.74 -8.14
C LEU A 86 5.19 8.01 -8.45
N VAL A 87 5.19 6.68 -8.42
CA VAL A 87 6.33 5.85 -8.83
C VAL A 87 6.57 5.97 -10.33
N ALA A 88 5.50 5.87 -11.15
CA ALA A 88 5.60 5.97 -12.61
C ALA A 88 5.97 7.39 -13.09
N ASN A 89 5.50 8.41 -12.38
CA ASN A 89 5.72 9.81 -12.72
C ASN A 89 6.30 10.56 -11.51
N PRO A 90 7.58 10.34 -11.17
CA PRO A 90 8.20 11.03 -10.06
C PRO A 90 8.23 12.54 -10.33
N ILE A 91 7.84 13.30 -9.31
CA ILE A 91 7.84 14.77 -9.40
C ILE A 91 9.28 15.23 -9.52
N ARG A 92 9.57 15.92 -10.61
CA ARG A 92 10.88 16.56 -10.89
C ARG A 92 10.83 18.01 -10.43
N ASP A 93 12.00 18.53 -10.04
CA ASP A 93 12.12 19.95 -9.76
C ASP A 93 12.06 20.70 -11.10
N GLU A 94 11.16 21.68 -11.18
CA GLU A 94 11.06 22.61 -12.30
C GLU A 94 11.62 23.97 -11.84
N GLU A 95 12.30 24.69 -12.73
CA GLU A 95 12.97 25.97 -12.41
C GLU A 95 12.00 27.04 -11.87
N GLU A 96 10.71 26.94 -12.18
CA GLU A 96 9.68 27.90 -11.81
C GLU A 96 8.78 27.46 -10.64
N MET A 97 9.16 26.42 -9.89
CA MET A 97 8.34 25.97 -8.74
C MET A 97 8.33 27.00 -7.61
N THR A 98 7.13 27.30 -7.13
CA THR A 98 6.96 28.07 -5.89
C THR A 98 7.47 27.26 -4.70
N LYS A 99 7.85 27.94 -3.61
CA LYS A 99 8.29 27.29 -2.36
C LYS A 99 7.28 26.24 -1.85
N ARG A 100 5.97 26.49 -2.00
CA ARG A 100 4.92 25.56 -1.60
C ARG A 100 4.92 24.30 -2.47
N GLN A 101 5.12 24.43 -3.78
CA GLN A 101 5.22 23.32 -4.71
C GLN A 101 6.47 22.48 -4.43
N LEU A 102 7.61 23.12 -4.16
CA LEU A 102 8.86 22.45 -3.78
C LEU A 102 8.68 21.60 -2.51
N VAL A 103 8.07 22.18 -1.46
CA VAL A 103 7.80 21.45 -0.21
C VAL A 103 6.85 20.27 -0.45
N ALA A 104 5.82 20.43 -1.30
CA ALA A 104 4.91 19.36 -1.64
C ALA A 104 5.62 18.24 -2.42
N ALA A 105 6.48 18.59 -3.39
CA ALA A 105 7.28 17.65 -4.17
C ALA A 105 8.25 16.87 -3.27
N GLU A 106 8.97 17.55 -2.38
CA GLU A 106 9.85 16.91 -1.39
C GLU A 106 9.10 15.95 -0.47
N THR A 107 7.93 16.35 0.00
CA THR A 107 7.08 15.51 0.85
C THR A 107 6.69 14.22 0.14
N GLN A 108 6.28 14.31 -1.14
CA GLN A 108 5.89 13.15 -1.92
C GLN A 108 7.08 12.23 -2.25
N ARG A 109 8.21 12.80 -2.67
CA ARG A 109 9.46 12.04 -2.88
C ARG A 109 9.91 11.34 -1.60
N GLY A 110 9.85 12.05 -0.46
CA GLY A 110 10.15 11.49 0.86
C GLY A 110 9.23 10.33 1.22
N ALA A 111 7.92 10.45 0.97
CA ALA A 111 6.96 9.39 1.23
C ALA A 111 7.25 8.14 0.39
N ILE A 112 7.54 8.29 -0.91
CA ILE A 112 7.92 7.16 -1.79
C ILE A 112 9.21 6.51 -1.31
N ARG A 113 10.25 7.29 -1.01
CA ARG A 113 11.53 6.76 -0.51
C ARG A 113 11.37 5.99 0.80
N LEU A 114 10.60 6.52 1.75
CA LEU A 114 10.35 5.88 3.04
C LEU A 114 9.44 4.66 2.94
N SER A 115 8.67 4.54 1.86
CA SER A 115 7.82 3.37 1.62
C SER A 115 8.60 2.15 1.14
N GLN A 116 9.80 2.32 0.57
CA GLN A 116 10.58 1.19 0.06
C GLN A 116 11.02 0.26 1.20
N VAL A 117 10.88 -1.05 0.98
CA VAL A 117 11.39 -2.09 1.90
C VAL A 117 12.90 -2.16 1.80
N ASN A 118 13.42 -2.12 0.57
CA ASN A 118 14.84 -1.97 0.31
C ASN A 118 15.11 -0.54 -0.20
N PRO A 119 15.80 0.32 0.59
CA PRO A 119 16.06 1.70 0.21
C PRO A 119 16.91 1.88 -1.06
N GLU A 120 17.65 0.83 -1.45
CA GLU A 120 18.53 0.84 -2.62
C GLU A 120 17.82 0.37 -3.91
N SER A 121 16.60 -0.19 -3.79
CA SER A 121 15.85 -0.63 -4.97
C SER A 121 15.15 0.55 -5.66
N ASP A 122 14.97 0.41 -6.97
CA ASP A 122 14.10 1.33 -7.71
C ASP A 122 12.65 1.15 -7.24
N PRO A 123 11.93 2.22 -6.89
CA PRO A 123 10.53 2.12 -6.52
C PRO A 123 9.63 1.40 -7.55
N SER A 124 9.98 1.45 -8.84
CA SER A 124 9.25 0.76 -9.90
C SER A 124 9.30 -0.77 -9.77
N ASP A 125 10.34 -1.33 -9.16
CA ASP A 125 10.45 -2.76 -8.91
C ASP A 125 9.33 -3.27 -8.01
N SER A 126 8.87 -2.44 -7.08
CA SER A 126 7.77 -2.77 -6.18
C SER A 126 6.41 -2.87 -6.90
N VAL A 127 6.26 -2.15 -8.02
CA VAL A 127 5.04 -2.18 -8.84
C VAL A 127 5.06 -3.36 -9.82
N GLY A 128 6.24 -3.73 -10.32
CA GLY A 128 6.43 -4.87 -11.21
C GLY A 128 5.74 -4.73 -12.58
N GLY A 129 5.54 -3.49 -13.05
CA GLY A 129 4.97 -3.21 -14.37
C GLY A 129 3.45 -3.42 -14.51
N VAL A 130 2.76 -3.88 -13.45
CA VAL A 130 1.33 -4.21 -13.48
C VAL A 130 0.60 -3.43 -12.39
N SER A 131 -0.42 -2.64 -12.75
CA SER A 131 -1.19 -1.87 -11.78
C SER A 131 -1.97 -2.78 -10.82
N PHE A 132 -2.19 -2.28 -9.60
CA PHE A 132 -2.92 -2.99 -8.55
C PHE A 132 -4.34 -3.37 -8.99
N ARG A 133 -5.02 -2.45 -9.72
CA ARG A 133 -6.36 -2.70 -10.25
C ARG A 133 -6.36 -3.77 -11.32
N HIS A 134 -5.40 -3.73 -12.26
CA HIS A 134 -5.31 -4.74 -13.31
C HIS A 134 -5.03 -6.12 -12.72
N LEU A 135 -4.12 -6.19 -11.75
CA LEU A 135 -3.82 -7.43 -11.04
C LEU A 135 -5.03 -7.97 -10.27
N SER A 136 -5.83 -7.08 -9.63
CA SER A 136 -7.08 -7.46 -8.95
C SER A 136 -8.11 -8.04 -9.91
N MET A 137 -8.27 -7.44 -11.08
CA MET A 137 -9.17 -7.94 -12.12
C MET A 137 -8.73 -9.33 -12.60
N LEU A 138 -7.46 -9.49 -12.96
CA LEU A 138 -6.94 -10.79 -13.42
C LEU A 138 -7.03 -11.86 -12.34
N ALA A 139 -6.74 -11.53 -11.08
CA ALA A 139 -6.84 -12.45 -9.97
C ALA A 139 -8.28 -12.95 -9.71
N GLN A 140 -9.29 -12.17 -10.08
CA GLN A 140 -10.69 -12.60 -9.98
C GLN A 140 -11.15 -13.44 -11.18
N ILE A 141 -10.67 -13.13 -12.39
CA ILE A 141 -11.11 -13.79 -13.63
C ILE A 141 -10.36 -15.10 -13.86
N LYS A 142 -9.07 -15.17 -13.46
CA LYS A 142 -8.21 -16.32 -13.70
C LYS A 142 -8.13 -17.22 -12.48
N SER A 143 -8.37 -18.52 -12.70
CA SER A 143 -8.39 -19.52 -11.63
C SER A 143 -7.00 -19.91 -11.13
N SER A 144 -5.97 -19.83 -12.01
CA SER A 144 -4.59 -20.15 -11.65
C SER A 144 -3.64 -18.97 -11.84
N ASP A 145 -2.54 -18.96 -11.10
CA ASP A 145 -1.48 -17.95 -11.26
C ASP A 145 -0.81 -18.08 -12.64
N GLY A 146 -0.66 -19.31 -13.16
CA GLY A 146 -0.15 -19.54 -14.50
C GLY A 146 -0.97 -18.85 -15.58
N ASP A 147 -2.30 -18.83 -15.45
CA ASP A 147 -3.19 -18.13 -16.39
C ASP A 147 -3.06 -16.61 -16.28
N VAL A 148 -2.82 -16.09 -15.06
CA VAL A 148 -2.52 -14.66 -14.85
C VAL A 148 -1.23 -14.30 -15.59
N TRP A 149 -0.15 -15.05 -15.39
CA TRP A 149 1.14 -14.80 -16.04
C TRP A 149 1.05 -14.91 -17.56
N SER A 150 0.38 -15.94 -18.06
CA SER A 150 0.12 -16.10 -19.50
C SER A 150 -0.65 -14.93 -20.09
N SER A 151 -1.62 -14.39 -19.35
CA SER A 151 -2.41 -13.23 -19.76
C SER A 151 -1.55 -11.95 -19.81
N LEU A 152 -0.73 -11.72 -18.81
CA LEU A 152 0.17 -10.56 -18.72
C LEU A 152 1.26 -10.58 -19.78
N ASN A 153 1.84 -11.76 -20.08
CA ASN A 153 2.79 -11.94 -21.17
C ASN A 153 2.15 -11.64 -22.53
N ARG A 154 0.94 -12.16 -22.78
CA ARG A 154 0.22 -11.95 -24.05
C ARG A 154 -0.13 -10.50 -24.28
N SER A 155 -0.42 -9.75 -23.22
CA SER A 155 -0.74 -8.31 -23.28
C SER A 155 0.49 -7.40 -23.22
N GLY A 156 1.71 -7.97 -23.13
CA GLY A 156 2.96 -7.23 -23.10
C GLY A 156 3.23 -6.45 -21.81
N HIS A 157 2.54 -6.81 -20.72
CA HIS A 157 2.80 -6.19 -19.42
C HIS A 157 4.04 -6.76 -18.72
N ILE A 158 4.38 -8.00 -19.04
CA ILE A 158 5.61 -8.64 -18.60
C ILE A 158 6.22 -9.40 -19.77
N GLU A 159 7.53 -9.62 -19.71
CA GLU A 159 8.26 -10.46 -20.66
C GLU A 159 8.89 -11.63 -19.91
N GLY A 160 8.46 -12.85 -20.23
CA GLY A 160 8.93 -14.07 -19.56
C GLY A 160 8.35 -14.30 -18.17
N ASP A 161 9.20 -14.71 -17.24
CA ASP A 161 8.77 -15.04 -15.88
C ASP A 161 8.49 -13.77 -15.03
N PRO A 162 7.42 -13.79 -14.22
CA PRO A 162 7.13 -12.66 -13.33
C PRO A 162 8.21 -12.51 -12.26
N SER A 163 8.50 -11.25 -11.87
CA SER A 163 9.40 -10.93 -10.77
C SER A 163 8.86 -11.45 -9.42
N ASP A 164 9.75 -11.64 -8.44
CA ASP A 164 9.35 -12.05 -7.09
C ASP A 164 8.42 -11.02 -6.44
N SER A 165 8.62 -9.74 -6.71
CA SER A 165 7.72 -8.67 -6.27
C SER A 165 6.31 -8.87 -6.83
N LEU A 166 6.17 -9.12 -8.13
CA LEU A 166 4.88 -9.34 -8.78
C LEU A 166 4.20 -10.63 -8.29
N ARG A 167 4.96 -11.72 -8.09
CA ARG A 167 4.46 -12.95 -7.46
C ARG A 167 3.91 -12.68 -6.06
N GLY A 168 4.67 -11.95 -5.25
CA GLY A 168 4.25 -11.56 -3.90
C GLY A 168 3.00 -10.67 -3.90
N ARG A 169 2.87 -9.75 -4.87
CA ARG A 169 1.67 -8.92 -5.03
C ARG A 169 0.45 -9.76 -5.40
N LEU A 170 0.58 -10.73 -6.31
CA LEU A 170 -0.54 -11.61 -6.68
C LEU A 170 -0.99 -12.48 -5.51
N ALA A 171 -0.07 -13.05 -4.75
CA ALA A 171 -0.39 -13.86 -3.59
C ALA A 171 -1.20 -13.06 -2.55
N ARG A 172 -0.78 -11.83 -2.24
CA ARG A 172 -1.53 -10.93 -1.34
C ARG A 172 -2.89 -10.53 -1.93
N MET A 173 -2.93 -10.26 -3.22
CA MET A 173 -4.19 -9.95 -3.92
C MET A 173 -5.21 -11.07 -3.78
N ARG A 174 -4.79 -12.32 -3.97
CA ARG A 174 -5.68 -13.48 -3.79
C ARG A 174 -6.13 -13.63 -2.33
N SER A 175 -5.24 -13.43 -1.37
CA SER A 175 -5.60 -13.44 0.06
C SER A 175 -6.62 -12.36 0.39
N TRP A 176 -6.46 -11.16 -0.18
CA TRP A 176 -7.39 -10.05 0.03
C TRP A 176 -8.75 -10.32 -0.60
N ILE A 177 -8.78 -10.78 -1.87
CA ILE A 177 -10.03 -11.12 -2.59
C ILE A 177 -10.80 -12.24 -1.86
N GLY A 178 -10.10 -13.25 -1.32
CA GLY A 178 -10.71 -14.33 -0.55
C GLY A 178 -11.10 -13.96 0.88
N GLY A 179 -10.69 -12.78 1.37
CA GLY A 179 -10.91 -12.32 2.74
C GLY A 179 -12.20 -11.51 2.91
N ALA A 180 -12.57 -11.28 4.17
CA ALA A 180 -13.76 -10.51 4.55
C ALA A 180 -13.63 -9.00 4.27
N HIS A 181 -12.44 -8.53 3.96
CA HIS A 181 -12.14 -7.10 3.77
C HIS A 181 -12.17 -6.65 2.30
N PHE A 182 -12.37 -7.58 1.36
CA PHE A 182 -12.49 -7.22 -0.04
C PHE A 182 -13.83 -6.52 -0.29
N PRO A 183 -13.83 -5.32 -0.93
CA PRO A 183 -15.06 -4.55 -1.10
C PRO A 183 -16.02 -5.25 -2.09
N GLU A 184 -17.29 -5.33 -1.71
CA GLU A 184 -18.32 -6.00 -2.51
C GLU A 184 -18.49 -5.34 -3.90
N ASP A 185 -18.38 -4.02 -3.96
CA ASP A 185 -18.48 -3.24 -5.22
C ASP A 185 -17.29 -3.45 -6.17
N ALA A 186 -16.22 -4.07 -5.69
CA ALA A 186 -15.06 -4.46 -6.50
C ALA A 186 -15.06 -5.93 -6.93
N LYS A 187 -16.04 -6.72 -6.46
CA LYS A 187 -16.21 -8.12 -6.88
C LYS A 187 -16.72 -8.16 -8.31
N LEU A 188 -16.06 -8.97 -9.14
CA LEU A 188 -16.49 -9.20 -10.52
C LEU A 188 -17.45 -10.37 -10.57
N GLU A 189 -18.61 -10.13 -11.19
CA GLU A 189 -19.53 -11.20 -11.56
C GLU A 189 -19.15 -11.74 -12.95
N ILE A 190 -18.71 -12.99 -13.00
CA ILE A 190 -18.47 -13.68 -14.27
C ILE A 190 -19.81 -14.20 -14.76
N ARG A 191 -20.38 -13.55 -15.77
CA ARG A 191 -21.60 -14.03 -16.42
C ARG A 191 -21.25 -15.13 -17.41
N SER A 192 -21.94 -16.26 -17.32
CA SER A 192 -21.80 -17.39 -18.24
C SER A 192 -22.43 -17.13 -19.61
N GLU A 193 -23.36 -16.16 -19.69
CA GLU A 193 -24.07 -15.79 -20.94
C GLU A 193 -23.99 -14.28 -21.17
N ILE A 194 -23.76 -13.90 -22.42
CA ILE A 194 -23.85 -12.50 -22.85
C ILE A 194 -25.35 -12.20 -22.99
N GLY A 195 -25.88 -11.35 -22.12
CA GLY A 195 -27.26 -10.91 -22.22
C GLY A 195 -27.59 -10.26 -23.59
N ASP A 196 -28.81 -10.41 -24.06
CA ASP A 196 -29.26 -9.89 -25.38
C ASP A 196 -29.12 -8.34 -25.51
N ASP A 197 -28.95 -7.63 -24.40
CA ASP A 197 -28.77 -6.17 -24.38
C ASP A 197 -27.37 -5.71 -24.83
N ALA A 198 -26.46 -6.60 -25.17
CA ALA A 198 -25.09 -6.31 -25.59
C ALA A 198 -24.85 -6.54 -27.11
N ARG A 199 -25.91 -6.65 -27.92
CA ARG A 199 -25.84 -6.79 -29.38
C ARG A 199 -26.20 -5.51 -30.10
#